data_27181346dea89d1dabd64712b2110615
#
_entry.id   27181346dea89d1dabd64712b2110615
#
_cell.length_a   1.000
_cell.length_b   1.000
_cell.length_c   1.000
_cell.angle_alpha   90.00
_cell.angle_beta   90.00
_cell.angle_gamma   90.00
#
_symmetry.space_group_name_H-M   'P 1'
#
loop_
_entity.id
_entity.type
_entity.pdbx_description
1 polymer ?
#
loop_
_entity_poly.entity_id
_entity_poly.type
_entity_poly.pdbx_seq_one_letter_code
_entity_poly.pdbx_strand_id
1 'polypeptide(L)'
;MDRQDVKFSIRKKILGVTLVAALPFLAISIYLLISMSNYNHTYNKIVQNLTIANNYNLDFKDEMDESLYKMVVGYVTVDGFDDAEELKSPYVLIKDLRKEFRNLKKITTDTESKLWLDSLLRNIDTLEDRVDDLVQNIHVGGTYDSNIKELDDNIYILTELIQDDIQYYIYYQTESMEKVTDTLNTQIRTFI
;
A
#
# COMPACT_ATOMS: atom_id res chain seq x y z
N MET A 1 55.54 -23.95 44.91
CA MET A 1 54.38 -23.83 43.99
C MET A 1 53.45 -22.84 44.60
N ASP A 2 53.40 -21.65 44.06
CA ASP A 2 52.93 -20.45 44.70
C ASP A 2 51.37 -20.43 44.72
N ARG A 3 50.77 -20.20 45.89
CA ARG A 3 49.31 -20.14 46.10
C ARG A 3 48.65 -19.05 45.27
N GLN A 4 49.41 -18.09 44.80
CA GLN A 4 48.91 -17.00 43.93
C GLN A 4 48.65 -17.48 42.52
N ASP A 5 49.48 -18.30 41.94
CA ASP A 5 49.32 -18.85 40.60
C ASP A 5 48.10 -19.76 40.46
N VAL A 6 47.78 -20.52 41.52
CA VAL A 6 46.59 -21.39 41.55
C VAL A 6 45.30 -20.56 41.62
N LYS A 7 45.28 -19.46 42.43
CA LYS A 7 44.10 -18.56 42.51
C LYS A 7 43.85 -17.83 41.22
N PHE A 8 44.88 -17.38 40.53
CA PHE A 8 44.77 -16.69 39.26
C PHE A 8 44.30 -17.64 38.14
N SER A 9 44.75 -18.90 38.16
CA SER A 9 44.28 -19.95 37.24
C SER A 9 42.80 -20.31 37.44
N ILE A 10 42.31 -20.39 38.68
CA ILE A 10 40.90 -20.68 38.99
C ILE A 10 40.01 -19.52 38.52
N ARG A 11 40.40 -18.26 38.78
CA ARG A 11 39.65 -17.08 38.32
C ARG A 11 39.54 -17.02 36.79
N LYS A 12 40.61 -17.31 36.06
CA LYS A 12 40.60 -17.38 34.59
C LYS A 12 39.69 -18.50 34.09
N LYS A 13 39.69 -19.67 34.72
CA LYS A 13 38.81 -20.78 34.36
C LYS A 13 37.33 -20.45 34.59
N ILE A 14 36.99 -19.85 35.74
CA ILE A 14 35.64 -19.42 36.04
C ILE A 14 35.18 -18.36 35.04
N LEU A 15 36.00 -17.35 34.78
CA LEU A 15 35.70 -16.30 33.82
C LEU A 15 35.51 -16.86 32.39
N GLY A 16 36.35 -17.82 31.98
CA GLY A 16 36.19 -18.51 30.69
C GLY A 16 34.88 -19.30 30.58
N VAL A 17 34.54 -20.08 31.62
CA VAL A 17 33.28 -20.83 31.66
C VAL A 17 32.06 -19.90 31.62
N THR A 18 32.10 -18.80 32.40
CA THR A 18 31.01 -17.79 32.41
C THR A 18 30.86 -17.11 31.05
N LEU A 19 31.98 -16.78 30.39
CA LEU A 19 31.97 -16.16 29.09
C LEU A 19 31.43 -17.10 28.02
N VAL A 20 31.84 -18.36 28.02
CA VAL A 20 31.29 -19.38 27.10
C VAL A 20 29.81 -19.63 27.34
N ALA A 21 29.36 -19.67 28.61
CA ALA A 21 27.94 -19.80 28.92
C ALA A 21 27.10 -18.56 28.51
N ALA A 22 27.67 -17.35 28.53
CA ALA A 22 26.99 -16.14 28.16
C ALA A 22 26.87 -15.95 26.62
N LEU A 23 27.75 -16.52 25.81
CA LEU A 23 27.77 -16.36 24.36
C LEU A 23 26.46 -16.80 23.67
N PRO A 24 25.85 -17.96 24.01
CA PRO A 24 24.56 -18.34 23.40
C PRO A 24 23.44 -17.34 23.69
N PHE A 25 23.37 -16.83 24.93
CA PHE A 25 22.35 -15.83 25.31
C PHE A 25 22.55 -14.51 24.56
N LEU A 26 23.80 -14.10 24.38
CA LEU A 26 24.13 -12.92 23.58
C LEU A 26 23.72 -13.11 22.11
N ALA A 27 24.02 -14.26 21.53
CA ALA A 27 23.65 -14.58 20.15
C ALA A 27 22.13 -14.60 19.96
N ILE A 28 21.38 -15.21 20.87
CA ILE A 28 19.90 -15.22 20.85
C ILE A 28 19.35 -13.79 20.99
N SER A 29 19.90 -13.00 21.92
CA SER A 29 19.46 -11.60 22.12
C SER A 29 19.67 -10.75 20.87
N ILE A 30 20.83 -10.86 20.21
CA ILE A 30 21.12 -10.15 18.96
C ILE A 30 20.16 -10.61 17.85
N TYR A 31 19.94 -11.92 17.71
CA TYR A 31 19.01 -12.46 16.74
C TYR A 31 17.59 -11.91 16.93
N LEU A 32 17.08 -11.91 18.18
CA LEU A 32 15.76 -11.38 18.50
C LEU A 32 15.65 -9.87 18.21
N LEU A 33 16.68 -9.08 18.50
CA LEU A 33 16.72 -7.65 18.19
C LEU A 33 16.64 -7.39 16.68
N ILE A 34 17.41 -8.14 15.88
CA ILE A 34 17.38 -8.04 14.41
C ILE A 34 16.01 -8.46 13.87
N SER A 35 15.47 -9.59 14.37
CA SER A 35 14.15 -10.09 13.97
C SER A 35 13.05 -9.07 14.28
N MET A 36 13.07 -8.48 15.47
CA MET A 36 12.10 -7.46 15.89
C MET A 36 12.23 -6.17 15.07
N SER A 37 13.45 -5.76 14.73
CA SER A 37 13.69 -4.60 13.87
C SER A 37 13.12 -4.82 12.47
N ASN A 38 13.35 -6.00 11.88
CA ASN A 38 12.83 -6.36 10.57
C ASN A 38 11.29 -6.45 10.57
N TYR A 39 10.72 -7.02 11.63
CA TYR A 39 9.27 -7.06 11.84
C TYR A 39 8.68 -5.64 11.86
N ASN A 40 9.21 -4.76 12.72
CA ASN A 40 8.71 -3.39 12.83
C ASN A 40 8.80 -2.64 11.49
N HIS A 41 9.88 -2.84 10.74
CA HIS A 41 10.04 -2.21 9.44
C HIS A 41 8.99 -2.70 8.43
N THR A 42 8.77 -4.01 8.36
CA THR A 42 7.78 -4.62 7.46
C THR A 42 6.36 -4.23 7.86
N TYR A 43 6.04 -4.32 9.15
CA TYR A 43 4.74 -3.93 9.69
C TYR A 43 4.41 -2.47 9.38
N ASN A 44 5.33 -1.55 9.66
CA ASN A 44 5.13 -0.12 9.39
C ASN A 44 4.92 0.17 7.90
N LYS A 45 5.62 -0.54 7.01
CA LYS A 45 5.38 -0.43 5.56
C LYS A 45 3.96 -0.85 5.19
N ILE A 46 3.50 -1.99 5.71
CA ILE A 46 2.14 -2.47 5.42
C ILE A 46 1.11 -1.47 5.94
N VAL A 47 1.28 -0.94 7.16
CA VAL A 47 0.38 0.09 7.72
C VAL A 47 0.34 1.35 6.85
N GLN A 48 1.50 1.83 6.37
CA GLN A 48 1.54 2.98 5.45
C GLN A 48 0.82 2.68 4.14
N ASN A 49 1.03 1.51 3.56
CA ASN A 49 0.37 1.07 2.33
C ASN A 49 -1.15 1.02 2.50
N LEU A 50 -1.62 0.44 3.62
CA LEU A 50 -3.03 0.38 3.97
C LEU A 50 -3.63 1.78 4.15
N THR A 51 -2.91 2.70 4.79
CA THR A 51 -3.39 4.08 4.98
C THR A 51 -3.59 4.78 3.63
N ILE A 52 -2.63 4.68 2.71
CA ILE A 52 -2.74 5.26 1.37
C ILE A 52 -3.93 4.64 0.62
N ALA A 53 -4.01 3.30 0.59
CA ALA A 53 -5.08 2.61 -0.12
C ALA A 53 -6.47 2.95 0.44
N ASN A 54 -6.63 3.02 1.78
CA ASN A 54 -7.90 3.38 2.41
C ASN A 54 -8.34 4.81 2.07
N ASN A 55 -7.43 5.78 2.00
CA ASN A 55 -7.78 7.14 1.62
C ASN A 55 -8.40 7.17 0.21
N TYR A 56 -7.77 6.50 -0.76
CA TYR A 56 -8.33 6.42 -2.11
C TYR A 56 -9.61 5.57 -2.19
N ASN A 57 -9.73 4.51 -1.39
CA ASN A 57 -10.92 3.68 -1.36
C ASN A 57 -12.18 4.44 -0.88
N LEU A 58 -11.99 5.44 -0.02
CA LEU A 58 -13.10 6.26 0.50
C LEU A 58 -13.54 7.34 -0.49
N ASP A 59 -12.60 8.02 -1.11
CA ASP A 59 -12.88 9.32 -1.75
C ASP A 59 -12.82 9.25 -3.29
N PHE A 60 -11.98 8.38 -3.88
CA PHE A 60 -11.70 8.43 -5.32
C PHE A 60 -12.93 8.27 -6.19
N LYS A 61 -13.78 7.27 -5.91
CA LYS A 61 -14.95 6.99 -6.74
C LYS A 61 -15.91 8.18 -6.73
N ASP A 62 -16.23 8.68 -5.55
CA ASP A 62 -17.19 9.76 -5.38
C ASP A 62 -16.68 11.07 -6.02
N GLU A 63 -15.40 11.42 -5.82
CA GLU A 63 -14.77 12.58 -6.44
C GLU A 63 -14.75 12.46 -7.97
N MET A 64 -14.45 11.26 -8.51
CA MET A 64 -14.40 11.01 -9.94
C MET A 64 -15.79 11.10 -10.58
N ASP A 65 -16.78 10.39 -10.00
CA ASP A 65 -18.14 10.33 -10.50
C ASP A 65 -18.79 11.75 -10.49
N GLU A 66 -18.56 12.51 -9.40
CA GLU A 66 -19.03 13.89 -9.30
C GLU A 66 -18.38 14.80 -10.35
N SER A 67 -17.06 14.71 -10.52
CA SER A 67 -16.30 15.52 -11.47
C SER A 67 -16.77 15.27 -12.92
N LEU A 68 -16.92 14.00 -13.30
CA LEU A 68 -17.39 13.60 -14.62
C LEU A 68 -18.84 14.02 -14.87
N TYR A 69 -19.72 13.82 -13.90
CA TYR A 69 -21.10 14.25 -14.01
C TYR A 69 -21.23 15.76 -14.22
N LYS A 70 -20.50 16.57 -13.42
CA LYS A 70 -20.50 18.04 -13.57
C LYS A 70 -19.99 18.50 -14.93
N MET A 71 -19.04 17.77 -15.50
CA MET A 71 -18.55 18.03 -16.86
C MET A 71 -19.63 17.71 -17.91
N VAL A 72 -20.30 16.57 -17.79
CA VAL A 72 -21.35 16.17 -18.75
C VAL A 72 -22.57 17.09 -18.73
N VAL A 73 -22.98 17.57 -17.55
CA VAL A 73 -24.10 18.52 -17.44
C VAL A 73 -23.72 19.97 -17.79
N GLY A 74 -22.46 20.22 -18.14
CA GLY A 74 -21.95 21.53 -18.52
C GLY A 74 -21.81 22.51 -17.34
N TYR A 75 -21.77 22.01 -16.12
CA TYR A 75 -21.52 22.86 -14.95
C TYR A 75 -20.06 23.33 -14.90
N VAL A 76 -19.12 22.47 -15.34
CA VAL A 76 -17.71 22.79 -15.51
C VAL A 76 -17.31 22.41 -16.93
N THR A 77 -16.53 23.26 -17.61
CA THR A 77 -15.92 22.90 -18.89
C THR A 77 -14.68 22.01 -18.66
N VAL A 78 -14.30 21.23 -19.67
CA VAL A 78 -13.12 20.36 -19.59
C VAL A 78 -11.86 21.11 -19.12
N ASP A 79 -11.68 22.35 -19.63
CA ASP A 79 -10.54 23.23 -19.29
C ASP A 79 -10.83 24.16 -18.10
N GLY A 80 -12.01 24.06 -17.50
CA GLY A 80 -12.49 24.96 -16.45
C GLY A 80 -12.33 24.44 -15.02
N PHE A 81 -11.69 23.29 -14.85
CA PHE A 81 -11.36 22.81 -13.51
C PHE A 81 -10.22 23.64 -12.93
N ASP A 82 -10.39 24.08 -11.70
CA ASP A 82 -9.33 24.70 -10.90
C ASP A 82 -8.83 23.69 -9.87
N ASP A 83 -7.61 23.19 -10.02
CA ASP A 83 -7.01 22.21 -9.13
C ASP A 83 -6.82 22.74 -7.68
N ALA A 84 -7.00 24.03 -7.46
CA ALA A 84 -6.99 24.67 -6.14
C ALA A 84 -8.37 24.66 -5.46
N GLU A 85 -9.43 24.34 -6.19
CA GLU A 85 -10.79 24.21 -5.66
C GLU A 85 -11.08 22.79 -5.15
N GLU A 86 -12.22 22.64 -4.48
CA GLU A 86 -12.69 21.39 -3.91
C GLU A 86 -12.97 20.30 -4.95
N LEU A 87 -13.24 20.70 -6.21
CA LEU A 87 -13.53 19.81 -7.34
C LEU A 87 -12.32 19.67 -8.26
N LYS A 88 -11.62 18.55 -8.18
CA LYS A 88 -10.48 18.25 -9.06
C LYS A 88 -10.93 17.76 -10.44
N SER A 89 -10.11 18.05 -11.45
CA SER A 89 -10.27 17.48 -12.78
C SER A 89 -10.17 15.96 -12.77
N PRO A 90 -10.97 15.21 -13.58
CA PRO A 90 -10.84 13.77 -13.75
C PRO A 90 -9.40 13.33 -14.06
N TYR A 91 -8.68 14.09 -14.88
CA TYR A 91 -7.28 13.79 -15.23
C TYR A 91 -6.31 13.93 -14.05
N VAL A 92 -6.56 14.90 -13.16
CA VAL A 92 -5.76 15.05 -11.92
C VAL A 92 -6.00 13.87 -10.99
N LEU A 93 -7.26 13.46 -10.81
CA LEU A 93 -7.63 12.30 -9.99
C LEU A 93 -6.99 11.01 -10.51
N ILE A 94 -7.07 10.77 -11.83
CA ILE A 94 -6.44 9.61 -12.50
C ILE A 94 -4.92 9.62 -12.33
N LYS A 95 -4.29 10.77 -12.55
CA LYS A 95 -2.83 10.93 -12.43
C LYS A 95 -2.35 10.69 -11.01
N ASP A 96 -3.03 11.23 -10.01
CA ASP A 96 -2.67 11.08 -8.60
C ASP A 96 -2.85 9.62 -8.15
N LEU A 97 -3.99 9.00 -8.46
CA LEU A 97 -4.25 7.60 -8.19
C LEU A 97 -3.17 6.71 -8.81
N ARG A 98 -2.91 6.87 -10.11
CA ARG A 98 -1.88 6.10 -10.83
C ARG A 98 -0.50 6.26 -10.21
N LYS A 99 -0.10 7.45 -9.83
CA LYS A 99 1.20 7.74 -9.22
C LYS A 99 1.33 7.01 -7.89
N GLU A 100 0.34 7.12 -7.01
CA GLU A 100 0.42 6.51 -5.67
C GLU A 100 0.40 4.99 -5.76
N PHE A 101 -0.46 4.38 -6.58
CA PHE A 101 -0.52 2.93 -6.71
C PHE A 101 0.67 2.33 -7.47
N ARG A 102 1.30 3.06 -8.40
CA ARG A 102 2.61 2.68 -8.95
C ARG A 102 3.72 2.68 -7.89
N ASN A 103 3.68 3.62 -6.94
CA ASN A 103 4.62 3.65 -5.83
C ASN A 103 4.36 2.49 -4.87
N LEU A 104 3.11 2.23 -4.50
CA LEU A 104 2.73 1.07 -3.68
C LEU A 104 3.21 -0.25 -4.32
N LYS A 105 3.05 -0.42 -5.63
CA LYS A 105 3.52 -1.61 -6.35
C LYS A 105 5.02 -1.85 -6.22
N LYS A 106 5.85 -0.79 -6.21
CA LYS A 106 7.31 -0.91 -6.06
C LYS A 106 7.73 -1.42 -4.69
N ILE A 107 6.98 -1.06 -3.65
CA ILE A 107 7.33 -1.37 -2.25
C ILE A 107 6.57 -2.57 -1.69
N THR A 108 5.47 -2.97 -2.32
CA THR A 108 4.72 -4.18 -1.97
C THR A 108 5.55 -5.42 -2.30
N THR A 109 5.65 -6.36 -1.39
CA THR A 109 6.41 -7.61 -1.56
C THR A 109 5.53 -8.82 -1.80
N ASP A 110 4.31 -8.79 -1.27
CA ASP A 110 3.33 -9.86 -1.40
C ASP A 110 2.85 -10.02 -2.84
N THR A 111 2.80 -11.28 -3.32
CA THR A 111 2.48 -11.59 -4.71
C THR A 111 1.01 -11.35 -5.03
N GLU A 112 0.10 -11.74 -4.14
CA GLU A 112 -1.35 -11.55 -4.34
C GLU A 112 -1.70 -10.07 -4.39
N SER A 113 -1.16 -9.27 -3.45
CA SER A 113 -1.32 -7.83 -3.45
C SER A 113 -0.81 -7.18 -4.73
N LYS A 114 0.30 -7.68 -5.31
CA LYS A 114 0.82 -7.17 -6.59
C LYS A 114 -0.10 -7.46 -7.77
N LEU A 115 -0.77 -8.61 -7.79
CA LEU A 115 -1.72 -8.94 -8.86
C LEU A 115 -2.90 -7.94 -8.87
N TRP A 116 -3.40 -7.58 -7.70
CA TRP A 116 -4.48 -6.58 -7.59
C TRP A 116 -4.01 -5.17 -7.97
N LEU A 117 -2.78 -4.80 -7.62
CA LEU A 117 -2.18 -3.55 -8.10
C LEU A 117 -2.00 -3.53 -9.62
N ASP A 118 -1.71 -4.67 -10.24
CA ASP A 118 -1.63 -4.78 -11.71
C ASP A 118 -3.00 -4.67 -12.37
N SER A 119 -4.05 -5.25 -11.77
CA SER A 119 -5.43 -5.08 -12.21
C SER A 119 -5.86 -3.63 -12.11
N LEU A 120 -5.68 -3.03 -10.94
CA LEU A 120 -5.98 -1.63 -10.67
C LEU A 120 -5.32 -0.68 -11.69
N LEU A 121 -4.03 -0.84 -11.95
CA LEU A 121 -3.31 0.04 -12.88
C LEU A 121 -3.83 -0.10 -14.32
N ARG A 122 -4.23 -1.31 -14.76
CA ARG A 122 -4.89 -1.51 -16.05
C ARG A 122 -6.27 -0.86 -16.12
N ASN A 123 -7.05 -0.98 -15.05
CA ASN A 123 -8.37 -0.34 -14.98
C ASN A 123 -8.27 1.18 -14.97
N ILE A 124 -7.23 1.75 -14.33
CA ILE A 124 -6.92 3.19 -14.39
C ILE A 124 -6.57 3.64 -15.83
N ASP A 125 -5.76 2.85 -16.54
CA ASP A 125 -5.41 3.17 -17.93
C ASP A 125 -6.66 3.09 -18.83
N THR A 126 -7.54 2.10 -18.64
CA THR A 126 -8.82 1.99 -19.35
C THR A 126 -9.78 3.14 -19.00
N LEU A 127 -9.81 3.57 -17.74
CA LEU A 127 -10.63 4.71 -17.32
C LEU A 127 -10.18 6.00 -18.00
N GLU A 128 -8.86 6.24 -18.11
CA GLU A 128 -8.32 7.40 -18.83
C GLU A 128 -8.77 7.41 -20.30
N ASP A 129 -8.66 6.26 -20.98
CA ASP A 129 -9.11 6.13 -22.39
C ASP A 129 -10.61 6.44 -22.52
N ARG A 130 -11.45 5.99 -21.58
CA ARG A 130 -12.90 6.30 -21.59
C ARG A 130 -13.22 7.76 -21.28
N VAL A 131 -12.46 8.37 -20.38
CA VAL A 131 -12.59 9.82 -20.11
C VAL A 131 -12.19 10.62 -21.33
N ASP A 132 -11.13 10.21 -22.06
CA ASP A 132 -10.74 10.85 -23.33
C ASP A 132 -11.83 10.74 -24.38
N ASP A 133 -12.45 9.57 -24.54
CA ASP A 133 -13.57 9.34 -25.46
C ASP A 133 -14.78 10.24 -25.10
N LEU A 134 -15.12 10.35 -23.81
CA LEU A 134 -16.19 11.21 -23.31
C LEU A 134 -15.91 12.70 -23.60
N VAL A 135 -14.70 13.15 -23.28
CA VAL A 135 -14.25 14.54 -23.51
C VAL A 135 -14.31 14.87 -25.01
N GLN A 136 -13.82 13.97 -25.86
CA GLN A 136 -13.89 14.13 -27.29
C GLN A 136 -15.35 14.23 -27.77
N ASN A 137 -16.26 13.38 -27.26
CA ASN A 137 -17.68 13.42 -27.61
C ASN A 137 -18.33 14.74 -27.19
N ILE A 138 -18.01 15.29 -26.03
CA ILE A 138 -18.47 16.59 -25.57
C ILE A 138 -17.99 17.71 -26.55
N HIS A 139 -16.71 17.69 -26.93
CA HIS A 139 -16.11 18.72 -27.80
C HIS A 139 -16.71 18.73 -29.23
N VAL A 140 -17.06 17.56 -29.77
CA VAL A 140 -17.67 17.47 -31.10
C VAL A 140 -19.18 17.72 -31.10
N GLY A 141 -19.75 18.07 -29.95
CA GLY A 141 -21.17 18.38 -29.81
C GLY A 141 -22.07 17.16 -29.62
N GLY A 142 -21.55 16.14 -28.97
CA GLY A 142 -22.34 14.97 -28.56
C GLY A 142 -23.55 15.36 -27.69
N THR A 143 -24.61 14.58 -27.79
CA THR A 143 -25.83 14.86 -27.02
C THR A 143 -25.67 14.54 -25.55
N TYR A 144 -26.42 15.23 -24.69
CA TYR A 144 -26.49 14.92 -23.27
C TYR A 144 -26.78 13.43 -23.01
N ASP A 145 -27.80 12.88 -23.72
CA ASP A 145 -28.16 11.46 -23.54
C ASP A 145 -27.02 10.49 -23.91
N SER A 146 -26.23 10.82 -24.96
CA SER A 146 -25.09 9.99 -25.34
C SER A 146 -23.96 10.05 -24.32
N ASN A 147 -23.72 11.21 -23.72
CA ASN A 147 -22.68 11.39 -22.69
C ASN A 147 -23.07 10.72 -21.35
N ILE A 148 -24.33 10.86 -20.93
CA ILE A 148 -24.83 10.14 -19.74
C ILE A 148 -24.77 8.64 -19.95
N LYS A 149 -25.13 8.15 -21.13
CA LYS A 149 -25.02 6.72 -21.43
C LYS A 149 -23.58 6.20 -21.34
N GLU A 150 -22.60 6.98 -21.80
CA GLU A 150 -21.18 6.62 -21.67
C GLU A 150 -20.73 6.59 -20.19
N LEU A 151 -21.22 7.52 -19.35
CA LEU A 151 -20.99 7.49 -17.92
C LEU A 151 -21.57 6.22 -17.29
N ASP A 152 -22.86 5.93 -17.52
CA ASP A 152 -23.58 4.84 -16.84
C ASP A 152 -23.12 3.46 -17.31
N ASP A 153 -22.93 3.26 -18.61
CA ASP A 153 -22.68 1.94 -19.19
C ASP A 153 -21.17 1.54 -19.13
N ASN A 154 -20.25 2.52 -19.05
CA ASN A 154 -18.83 2.27 -19.18
C ASN A 154 -18.01 2.85 -18.02
N ILE A 155 -18.14 4.15 -17.74
CA ILE A 155 -17.20 4.83 -16.83
C ILE A 155 -17.51 4.50 -15.37
N TYR A 156 -18.77 4.55 -14.93
CA TYR A 156 -19.12 4.21 -13.54
C TYR A 156 -18.82 2.76 -13.19
N ILE A 157 -18.91 1.85 -14.16
CA ILE A 157 -18.48 0.45 -13.97
C ILE A 157 -16.96 0.38 -13.73
N LEU A 158 -16.17 1.19 -14.43
CA LEU A 158 -14.72 1.22 -14.25
C LEU A 158 -14.31 1.86 -12.92
N THR A 159 -14.98 2.93 -12.48
CA THR A 159 -14.71 3.52 -11.14
C THR A 159 -15.05 2.54 -10.02
N GLU A 160 -16.11 1.74 -10.16
CA GLU A 160 -16.46 0.68 -9.24
C GLU A 160 -15.42 -0.45 -9.24
N LEU A 161 -14.99 -0.93 -10.43
CA LEU A 161 -13.93 -1.94 -10.54
C LEU A 161 -12.60 -1.47 -9.92
N ILE A 162 -12.25 -0.20 -10.09
CA ILE A 162 -11.06 0.40 -9.45
C ILE A 162 -11.21 0.37 -7.92
N GLN A 163 -12.38 0.71 -7.41
CA GLN A 163 -12.66 0.65 -5.96
C GLN A 163 -12.57 -0.79 -5.44
N ASP A 164 -13.11 -1.77 -6.16
CA ASP A 164 -13.00 -3.18 -5.82
C ASP A 164 -11.54 -3.65 -5.80
N ASP A 165 -10.74 -3.30 -6.81
CA ASP A 165 -9.32 -3.64 -6.85
C ASP A 165 -8.56 -3.06 -5.65
N ILE A 166 -8.89 -1.83 -5.22
CA ILE A 166 -8.31 -1.20 -4.02
C ILE A 166 -8.72 -1.99 -2.77
N GLN A 167 -9.98 -2.41 -2.65
CA GLN A 167 -10.47 -3.21 -1.52
C GLN A 167 -9.79 -4.57 -1.45
N TYR A 168 -9.60 -5.26 -2.58
CA TYR A 168 -8.85 -6.51 -2.64
C TYR A 168 -7.39 -6.31 -2.25
N TYR A 169 -6.75 -5.23 -2.71
CA TYR A 169 -5.40 -4.90 -2.28
C TYR A 169 -5.32 -4.71 -0.76
N ILE A 170 -6.26 -3.96 -0.15
CA ILE A 170 -6.35 -3.76 1.30
C ILE A 170 -6.52 -5.10 2.02
N TYR A 171 -7.39 -5.97 1.53
CA TYR A 171 -7.62 -7.30 2.09
C TYR A 171 -6.33 -8.13 2.15
N TYR A 172 -5.61 -8.26 1.03
CA TYR A 172 -4.38 -9.05 0.97
C TYR A 172 -3.22 -8.42 1.75
N GLN A 173 -3.14 -7.09 1.84
CA GLN A 173 -2.18 -6.42 2.72
C GLN A 173 -2.49 -6.69 4.20
N THR A 174 -3.75 -6.73 4.59
CA THR A 174 -4.17 -7.08 5.96
C THR A 174 -3.81 -8.53 6.28
N GLU A 175 -4.08 -9.47 5.38
CA GLU A 175 -3.67 -10.86 5.53
C GLU A 175 -2.13 -11.01 5.64
N SER A 176 -1.39 -10.25 4.85
CA SER A 176 0.06 -10.21 4.94
C SER A 176 0.55 -9.70 6.30
N MET A 177 -0.12 -8.69 6.87
CA MET A 177 0.18 -8.17 8.21
C MET A 177 -0.06 -9.22 9.30
N GLU A 178 -1.14 -9.99 9.22
CA GLU A 178 -1.42 -11.10 10.13
C GLU A 178 -0.31 -12.17 10.07
N LYS A 179 0.09 -12.58 8.86
CA LYS A 179 1.18 -13.56 8.67
C LYS A 179 2.51 -13.08 9.26
N VAL A 180 2.84 -11.80 9.12
CA VAL A 180 4.04 -11.19 9.71
C VAL A 180 3.97 -11.22 11.24
N THR A 181 2.80 -10.91 11.81
CA THR A 181 2.56 -10.94 13.26
C THR A 181 2.66 -12.35 13.82
N ASP A 182 2.07 -13.35 13.17
CA ASP A 182 2.13 -14.76 13.59
C ASP A 182 3.54 -15.33 13.52
N THR A 183 4.31 -14.94 12.51
CA THR A 183 5.71 -15.30 12.39
C THR A 183 6.52 -14.80 13.59
N LEU A 184 6.34 -13.53 13.98
CA LEU A 184 7.00 -12.96 15.16
C LEU A 184 6.61 -13.69 16.45
N ASN A 185 5.30 -13.93 16.65
CA ASN A 185 4.79 -14.63 17.83
C ASN A 185 5.37 -16.04 17.94
N THR A 186 5.49 -16.75 16.82
CA THR A 186 6.09 -18.09 16.76
C THR A 186 7.58 -18.04 17.10
N GLN A 187 8.32 -17.08 16.57
CA GLN A 187 9.73 -16.89 16.90
C GLN A 187 9.93 -16.62 18.40
N ILE A 188 9.14 -15.71 18.98
CA ILE A 188 9.22 -15.40 20.41
C ILE A 188 8.94 -16.66 21.24
N ARG A 189 7.89 -17.43 20.93
CA ARG A 189 7.55 -18.67 21.67
C ARG A 189 8.62 -19.75 21.58
N THR A 190 9.39 -19.78 20.50
CA THR A 190 10.47 -20.77 20.31
C THR A 190 11.68 -20.50 21.22
N PHE A 191 11.85 -19.26 21.70
CA PHE A 191 12.99 -18.83 22.52
C PHE A 191 12.66 -18.61 24.01
N ILE A 192 11.39 -18.74 24.39
CA ILE A 192 10.94 -18.74 25.80
C ILE A 192 10.72 -20.15 26.25
#